data_949b8d69dfa6aec5a7af4ba7dee7014c
#
_entry.id   949b8d69dfa6aec5a7af4ba7dee7014c
#
_cell.length_a   1.000
_cell.length_b   1.000
_cell.length_c   1.000
_cell.angle_alpha   90.00
_cell.angle_beta   90.00
_cell.angle_gamma   90.00
#
_symmetry.space_group_name_H-M   'P 1'
#
loop_
_entity.id
_entity.type
_entity.pdbx_description
1 polymer ?
#
loop_
_entity_poly.entity_id
_entity_poly.type
_entity_poly.pdbx_seq_one_letter_code
_entity_poly.pdbx_strand_id
1 'polypeptide(L)'
;MSTTEKQRQQQAELQKKLWSIANDLRGNMDASEFRNYILGLIFYRFLSEKTEEEVAELLKEDNISYADAWEDEEYREALQQELINLIGFVIEPQDLFSHLIQKIENQTFEIEDLHKAINKIEESTRGEDSEEDFDLSLIHI
;
A
#
# COMPACT_ATOMS: atom_id res chain seq x y z
N MET A 1 19.25 7.04 19.83
CA MET A 1 18.58 5.83 19.39
C MET A 1 18.98 5.50 17.95
N SER A 2 19.36 4.27 17.68
CA SER A 2 19.72 3.87 16.33
C SER A 2 18.49 3.82 15.43
N THR A 3 18.69 3.99 14.12
CA THR A 3 17.63 3.88 13.12
C THR A 3 16.95 2.50 13.19
N THR A 4 17.71 1.46 13.49
CA THR A 4 17.21 0.09 13.61
C THR A 4 16.22 -0.08 14.75
N GLU A 5 16.51 0.53 15.91
CA GLU A 5 15.60 0.50 17.06
C GLU A 5 14.31 1.24 16.77
N LYS A 6 14.40 2.39 16.10
CA LYS A 6 13.24 3.17 15.71
C LYS A 6 12.35 2.36 14.74
N GLN A 7 12.96 1.69 13.78
CA GLN A 7 12.25 0.83 12.84
C GLN A 7 11.55 -0.32 13.54
N ARG A 8 12.19 -0.95 14.52
CA ARG A 8 11.59 -2.04 15.31
C ARG A 8 10.39 -1.55 16.10
N GLN A 9 10.48 -0.37 16.71
CA GLN A 9 9.36 0.23 17.45
C GLN A 9 8.19 0.52 16.53
N GLN A 10 8.46 1.07 15.35
CA GLN A 10 7.43 1.36 14.35
C GLN A 10 6.73 0.06 13.88
N GLN A 11 7.50 -1.00 13.66
CA GLN A 11 6.95 -2.30 13.27
C GLN A 11 6.09 -2.89 14.38
N ALA A 12 6.54 -2.80 15.63
CA ALA A 12 5.79 -3.30 16.78
C ALA A 12 4.46 -2.57 16.94
N GLU A 13 4.45 -1.25 16.80
CA GLU A 13 3.23 -0.46 16.86
C GLU A 13 2.28 -0.81 15.72
N LEU A 14 2.80 -0.98 14.52
CA LEU A 14 2.02 -1.37 13.36
C LEU A 14 1.36 -2.73 13.57
N GLN A 15 2.12 -3.70 14.08
CA GLN A 15 1.59 -5.03 14.38
C GLN A 15 0.47 -4.97 15.41
N LYS A 16 0.62 -4.15 16.46
CA LYS A 16 -0.43 -3.97 17.46
C LYS A 16 -1.71 -3.41 16.86
N LYS A 17 -1.57 -2.43 15.97
CA LYS A 17 -2.72 -1.82 15.29
C LYS A 17 -3.43 -2.82 14.39
N LEU A 18 -2.67 -3.59 13.62
CA LEU A 18 -3.22 -4.64 12.78
C LEU A 18 -3.95 -5.71 13.59
N TRP A 19 -3.38 -6.12 14.75
CA TRP A 19 -4.02 -7.06 15.65
C TRP A 19 -5.31 -6.51 16.25
N SER A 20 -5.32 -5.22 16.60
CA SER A 20 -6.51 -4.56 17.13
C SER A 20 -7.65 -4.57 16.12
N ILE A 21 -7.36 -4.25 14.88
CA ILE A 21 -8.32 -4.27 13.78
C ILE A 21 -8.82 -5.70 13.57
N ALA A 22 -7.90 -6.65 13.54
CA ALA A 22 -8.23 -8.05 13.36
C ALA A 22 -9.19 -8.53 14.43
N ASN A 23 -8.97 -8.15 15.69
CA ASN A 23 -9.85 -8.50 16.79
C ASN A 23 -11.25 -7.88 16.64
N ASP A 24 -11.33 -6.64 16.21
CA ASP A 24 -12.61 -5.94 15.98
C ASP A 24 -13.42 -6.59 14.86
N LEU A 25 -12.75 -7.03 13.81
CA LEU A 25 -13.39 -7.62 12.64
C LEU A 25 -13.72 -9.09 12.82
N ARG A 26 -13.03 -9.77 13.73
CA ARG A 26 -13.15 -11.22 13.93
C ARG A 26 -14.57 -11.66 14.27
N GLY A 27 -15.32 -10.85 14.97
CA GLY A 27 -16.71 -11.14 15.34
C GLY A 27 -17.71 -10.96 14.20
N ASN A 28 -17.31 -10.27 13.12
CA ASN A 28 -18.19 -9.92 12.01
C ASN A 28 -17.86 -10.63 10.70
N MET A 29 -16.81 -11.48 10.72
CA MET A 29 -16.34 -12.18 9.53
C MET A 29 -16.21 -13.66 9.81
N ASP A 30 -16.41 -14.50 8.79
CA ASP A 30 -16.05 -15.91 8.92
C ASP A 30 -14.51 -16.06 8.86
N ALA A 31 -14.03 -17.26 9.22
CA ALA A 31 -12.59 -17.52 9.30
C ALA A 31 -11.88 -17.32 7.96
N SER A 32 -12.54 -17.66 6.86
CA SER A 32 -11.98 -17.53 5.52
C SER A 32 -11.83 -16.08 5.12
N GLU A 33 -12.86 -15.27 5.34
CA GLU A 33 -12.83 -13.83 5.06
C GLU A 33 -11.77 -13.13 5.90
N PHE A 34 -11.70 -13.47 7.18
CA PHE A 34 -10.71 -12.91 8.10
C PHE A 34 -9.28 -13.18 7.63
N ARG A 35 -9.00 -14.43 7.25
CA ARG A 35 -7.68 -14.82 6.76
C ARG A 35 -7.31 -14.04 5.49
N ASN A 36 -8.24 -13.93 4.54
CA ASN A 36 -8.00 -13.22 3.30
C ASN A 36 -7.77 -11.73 3.55
N TYR A 37 -8.49 -11.16 4.51
CA TYR A 37 -8.31 -9.77 4.90
C TYR A 37 -6.89 -9.52 5.43
N ILE A 38 -6.42 -10.36 6.33
CA ILE A 38 -5.06 -10.24 6.90
C ILE A 38 -3.99 -10.42 5.83
N LEU A 39 -4.15 -11.41 4.96
CA LEU A 39 -3.22 -11.62 3.84
C LEU A 39 -3.21 -10.43 2.90
N GLY A 40 -4.37 -9.84 2.62
CA GLY A 40 -4.47 -8.64 1.80
C GLY A 40 -3.74 -7.46 2.40
N LEU A 41 -3.86 -7.24 3.70
CA LEU A 41 -3.16 -6.18 4.40
C LEU A 41 -1.64 -6.36 4.36
N ILE A 42 -1.16 -7.57 4.60
CA ILE A 42 0.27 -7.89 4.57
C ILE A 42 0.82 -7.65 3.16
N PHE A 43 0.11 -8.14 2.16
CA PHE A 43 0.51 -7.99 0.77
C PHE A 43 0.53 -6.52 0.36
N TYR A 44 -0.49 -5.77 0.73
CA TYR A 44 -0.59 -4.34 0.43
C TYR A 44 0.56 -3.56 1.08
N ARG A 45 0.89 -3.88 2.32
CA ARG A 45 2.03 -3.29 3.02
C ARG A 45 3.33 -3.52 2.25
N PHE A 46 3.55 -4.75 1.80
CA PHE A 46 4.74 -5.11 1.03
C PHE A 46 4.84 -4.28 -0.25
N LEU A 47 3.74 -4.17 -1.00
CA LEU A 47 3.70 -3.39 -2.23
C LEU A 47 3.93 -1.90 -1.98
N SER A 48 3.36 -1.37 -0.89
CA SER A 48 3.56 0.03 -0.50
C SER A 48 5.00 0.33 -0.15
N GLU A 49 5.64 -0.53 0.64
CA GLU A 49 7.04 -0.36 1.01
C GLU A 49 7.95 -0.40 -0.23
N LYS A 50 7.65 -1.28 -1.16
CA LYS A 50 8.36 -1.36 -2.44
C LYS A 50 8.24 -0.07 -3.23
N THR A 51 7.03 0.48 -3.29
CA THR A 51 6.76 1.75 -3.95
C THR A 51 7.55 2.90 -3.30
N GLU A 52 7.52 2.98 -1.99
CA GLU A 52 8.22 4.04 -1.25
C GLU A 52 9.72 3.98 -1.48
N GLU A 53 10.32 2.79 -1.50
CA GLU A 53 11.74 2.61 -1.78
C GLU A 53 12.12 3.12 -3.17
N GLU A 54 11.35 2.74 -4.19
CA GLU A 54 11.62 3.14 -5.56
C GLU A 54 11.40 4.64 -5.78
N VAL A 55 10.34 5.18 -5.21
CA VAL A 55 10.06 6.61 -5.30
C VAL A 55 11.15 7.43 -4.62
N ALA A 56 11.61 7.00 -3.44
CA ALA A 56 12.68 7.67 -2.73
C ALA A 56 13.95 7.75 -3.59
N GLU A 57 14.28 6.67 -4.30
CA GLU A 57 15.42 6.65 -5.18
C GLU A 57 15.22 7.57 -6.40
N LEU A 58 14.04 7.54 -7.00
CA LEU A 58 13.72 8.37 -8.18
C LEU A 58 13.72 9.86 -7.87
N LEU A 59 13.27 10.25 -6.68
CA LEU A 59 13.13 11.67 -6.29
C LEU A 59 14.30 12.20 -5.46
N LYS A 60 15.30 11.38 -5.22
CA LYS A 60 16.43 11.68 -4.35
C LYS A 60 17.14 12.99 -4.69
N GLU A 61 17.39 13.24 -5.97
CA GLU A 61 18.12 14.41 -6.43
C GLU A 61 17.24 15.66 -6.54
N ASP A 62 15.96 15.46 -6.74
CA ASP A 62 15.01 16.55 -6.96
C ASP A 62 14.52 17.18 -5.65
N ASN A 63 14.73 16.50 -4.54
CA ASN A 63 14.33 16.97 -3.20
C ASN A 63 12.86 17.38 -3.12
N ILE A 64 11.99 16.57 -3.71
CA ILE A 64 10.55 16.77 -3.75
C ILE A 64 9.85 15.53 -3.17
N SER A 65 8.75 15.73 -2.45
CA SER A 65 7.98 14.61 -1.92
C SER A 65 7.17 13.92 -3.03
N TYR A 66 6.81 12.67 -2.79
CA TYR A 66 5.99 11.91 -3.73
C TYR A 66 4.63 12.61 -3.97
N ALA A 67 3.99 13.09 -2.90
CA ALA A 67 2.73 13.80 -3.00
C ALA A 67 2.85 15.06 -3.86
N ASP A 68 3.89 15.87 -3.65
CA ASP A 68 4.11 17.09 -4.42
C ASP A 68 4.43 16.80 -5.88
N ALA A 69 5.24 15.77 -6.14
CA ALA A 69 5.56 15.35 -7.50
C ALA A 69 4.31 14.88 -8.25
N TRP A 70 3.39 14.22 -7.54
CA TRP A 70 2.15 13.71 -8.12
C TRP A 70 1.19 14.82 -8.55
N GLU A 71 1.28 16.00 -7.94
CA GLU A 71 0.47 17.16 -8.29
C GLU A 71 0.82 17.73 -9.67
N ASP A 72 2.05 17.55 -10.13
CA ASP A 72 2.54 17.99 -11.43
C ASP A 72 2.24 16.90 -12.47
N GLU A 73 1.47 17.21 -13.49
CA GLU A 73 1.03 16.24 -14.50
C GLU A 73 2.19 15.58 -15.23
N GLU A 74 3.19 16.36 -15.65
CA GLU A 74 4.35 15.82 -16.36
C GLU A 74 5.18 14.90 -15.44
N TYR A 75 5.38 15.34 -14.21
CA TYR A 75 6.13 14.57 -13.22
C TYR A 75 5.39 13.25 -12.88
N ARG A 76 4.08 13.36 -12.73
CA ARG A 76 3.23 12.19 -12.44
C ARG A 76 3.31 11.15 -13.56
N GLU A 77 3.20 11.57 -14.82
CA GLU A 77 3.30 10.66 -15.97
C GLU A 77 4.65 9.96 -16.02
N ALA A 78 5.72 10.71 -15.78
CA ALA A 78 7.07 10.17 -15.75
C ALA A 78 7.23 9.14 -14.61
N LEU A 79 6.71 9.46 -13.42
CA LEU A 79 6.76 8.55 -12.27
C LEU A 79 5.96 7.28 -12.53
N GLN A 80 4.76 7.40 -13.09
CA GLN A 80 3.94 6.23 -13.43
C GLN A 80 4.68 5.29 -14.38
N GLN A 81 5.28 5.85 -15.40
CA GLN A 81 6.01 5.06 -16.39
C GLN A 81 7.23 4.37 -15.76
N GLU A 82 8.00 5.09 -14.95
CA GLU A 82 9.16 4.52 -14.27
C GLU A 82 8.78 3.43 -13.28
N LEU A 83 7.72 3.63 -12.50
CA LEU A 83 7.26 2.62 -11.55
C LEU A 83 6.79 1.35 -12.27
N ILE A 84 6.06 1.49 -13.36
CA ILE A 84 5.65 0.33 -14.17
C ILE A 84 6.87 -0.42 -14.70
N ASN A 85 7.89 0.32 -15.17
CA ASN A 85 9.11 -0.30 -15.70
C ASN A 85 9.94 -1.00 -14.62
N LEU A 86 10.01 -0.41 -13.42
CA LEU A 86 10.88 -0.90 -12.35
C LEU A 86 10.22 -1.97 -11.49
N ILE A 87 8.96 -1.78 -11.11
CA ILE A 87 8.28 -2.69 -10.17
C ILE A 87 6.96 -3.27 -10.70
N GLY A 88 6.48 -2.78 -11.85
CA GLY A 88 5.34 -3.38 -12.54
C GLY A 88 3.95 -2.92 -12.09
N PHE A 89 3.87 -1.99 -11.15
CA PHE A 89 2.58 -1.47 -10.66
C PHE A 89 2.72 -0.06 -10.13
N VAL A 90 1.59 0.60 -9.85
CA VAL A 90 1.58 1.95 -9.29
C VAL A 90 0.64 2.02 -8.09
N ILE A 91 1.14 2.56 -6.98
CA ILE A 91 0.33 2.98 -5.84
C ILE A 91 0.47 4.50 -5.72
N GLU A 92 -0.66 5.21 -5.78
CA GLU A 92 -0.66 6.67 -5.67
C GLU A 92 -0.28 7.12 -4.25
N PRO A 93 0.26 8.34 -4.08
CA PRO A 93 0.71 8.79 -2.76
C PRO A 93 -0.34 8.66 -1.65
N GLN A 94 -1.59 9.01 -1.94
CA GLN A 94 -2.67 8.97 -0.96
C GLN A 94 -3.10 7.55 -0.60
N ASP A 95 -2.70 6.56 -1.38
CA ASP A 95 -3.06 5.16 -1.17
C ASP A 95 -1.95 4.35 -0.50
N LEU A 96 -0.82 4.95 -0.17
CA LEU A 96 0.26 4.26 0.51
C LEU A 96 -0.20 3.72 1.86
N PHE A 97 0.41 2.64 2.29
CA PHE A 97 0.00 1.94 3.53
C PHE A 97 0.03 2.86 4.75
N SER A 98 0.94 3.82 4.79
CA SER A 98 1.01 4.80 5.87
C SER A 98 -0.27 5.62 6.00
N HIS A 99 -0.91 5.96 4.89
CA HIS A 99 -2.19 6.66 4.89
C HIS A 99 -3.34 5.76 5.32
N LEU A 100 -3.26 4.48 4.97
CA LEU A 100 -4.22 3.47 5.43
C LEU A 100 -4.18 3.36 6.95
N ILE A 101 -2.97 3.34 7.52
CA ILE A 101 -2.76 3.30 8.96
C ILE A 101 -3.38 4.53 9.64
N GLN A 102 -3.25 5.71 9.05
CA GLN A 102 -3.88 6.92 9.59
C GLN A 102 -5.40 6.79 9.65
N LYS A 103 -6.02 6.23 8.62
CA LYS A 103 -7.47 5.98 8.61
C LYS A 103 -7.86 5.02 9.72
N ILE A 104 -7.04 4.01 9.96
CA ILE A 104 -7.26 3.05 11.04
C ILE A 104 -7.19 3.75 12.39
N GLU A 105 -6.17 4.59 12.62
CA GLU A 105 -6.02 5.35 13.85
C GLU A 105 -7.20 6.30 14.10
N ASN A 106 -7.72 6.88 13.04
CA ASN A 106 -8.86 7.80 13.09
C ASN A 106 -10.21 7.08 13.12
N GLN A 107 -10.21 5.74 13.11
CA GLN A 107 -11.40 4.90 13.10
C GLN A 107 -12.31 5.15 11.89
N THR A 108 -11.72 5.59 10.78
CA THR A 108 -12.43 5.84 9.51
C THR A 108 -12.17 4.76 8.47
N PHE A 109 -11.39 3.73 8.80
CA PHE A 109 -11.05 2.65 7.89
C PHE A 109 -12.20 1.65 7.78
N GLU A 110 -12.52 1.27 6.53
CA GLU A 110 -13.50 0.24 6.23
C GLU A 110 -12.88 -0.81 5.30
N ILE A 111 -13.42 -2.02 5.29
CA ILE A 111 -12.98 -3.10 4.41
C ILE A 111 -12.98 -2.65 2.95
N GLU A 112 -13.97 -1.84 2.56
CA GLU A 112 -14.09 -1.32 1.21
C GLU A 112 -12.92 -0.44 0.80
N ASP A 113 -12.28 0.24 1.75
CA ASP A 113 -11.08 1.02 1.47
C ASP A 113 -9.94 0.13 0.98
N LEU A 114 -9.78 -1.03 1.59
CA LEU A 114 -8.77 -2.01 1.16
C LEU A 114 -9.11 -2.58 -0.22
N HIS A 115 -10.38 -2.91 -0.47
CA HIS A 115 -10.85 -3.39 -1.78
C HIS A 115 -10.54 -2.37 -2.88
N LYS A 116 -10.85 -1.11 -2.64
CA LYS A 116 -10.60 -0.03 -3.60
C LYS A 116 -9.11 0.13 -3.89
N ALA A 117 -8.29 0.07 -2.84
CA ALA A 117 -6.85 0.22 -2.98
C ALA A 117 -6.25 -0.93 -3.81
N ILE A 118 -6.68 -2.17 -3.54
CA ILE A 118 -6.24 -3.34 -4.30
C ILE A 118 -6.68 -3.24 -5.76
N ASN A 119 -7.92 -2.83 -6.01
CA ASN A 119 -8.43 -2.66 -7.37
C ASN A 119 -7.64 -1.63 -8.16
N LYS A 120 -7.21 -0.55 -7.52
CA LYS A 120 -6.37 0.46 -8.16
C LYS A 120 -5.02 -0.10 -8.59
N ILE A 121 -4.43 -0.98 -7.79
CA ILE A 121 -3.18 -1.65 -8.16
C ILE A 121 -3.38 -2.50 -9.41
N GLU A 122 -4.44 -3.30 -9.45
CA GLU A 122 -4.77 -4.11 -10.62
C GLU A 122 -4.98 -3.25 -11.86
N GLU A 123 -5.71 -2.14 -11.72
CA GLU A 123 -5.95 -1.23 -12.83
C GLU A 123 -4.66 -0.61 -13.36
N SER A 124 -3.70 -0.32 -12.49
CA SER A 124 -2.42 0.26 -12.90
C SER A 124 -1.61 -0.68 -13.80
N THR A 125 -1.88 -1.98 -13.73
CA THR A 125 -1.16 -3.00 -14.50
C THR A 125 -1.87 -3.43 -15.78
N ARG A 126 -3.09 -2.96 -16.02
CA ARG A 126 -3.85 -3.32 -17.24
C ARG A 126 -3.11 -2.94 -18.51
N GLY A 127 -2.97 -3.93 -19.39
CA GLY A 127 -2.26 -3.73 -20.63
C GLY A 127 -0.75 -3.75 -20.52
N GLU A 128 -0.22 -3.90 -19.32
CA GLU A 128 1.21 -3.97 -19.06
C GLU A 128 1.67 -5.42 -18.97
N ASP A 129 2.97 -5.66 -19.11
CA ASP A 129 3.54 -7.00 -19.03
C ASP A 129 3.34 -7.65 -17.66
N SER A 130 3.19 -6.83 -16.63
CA SER A 130 3.01 -7.29 -15.24
C SER A 130 1.57 -7.62 -14.88
N GLU A 131 0.61 -7.46 -15.79
CA GLU A 131 -0.82 -7.62 -15.48
C GLU A 131 -1.13 -8.99 -14.85
N GLU A 132 -0.57 -10.07 -15.37
CA GLU A 132 -0.80 -11.40 -14.83
C GLU A 132 -0.26 -11.57 -13.42
N ASP A 133 0.87 -10.93 -13.12
CA ASP A 133 1.50 -11.01 -11.81
C ASP A 133 0.66 -10.32 -10.73
N PHE A 134 -0.18 -9.37 -11.12
CA PHE A 134 -1.01 -8.59 -10.21
C PHE A 134 -2.50 -8.86 -10.36
N ASP A 135 -2.86 -10.08 -10.78
CA ASP A 135 -4.24 -10.54 -10.71
C ASP A 135 -4.54 -10.91 -9.27
N LEU A 136 -5.11 -9.97 -8.54
CA LEU A 136 -5.39 -10.12 -7.11
C LEU A 136 -6.80 -10.66 -6.85
N SER A 137 -7.46 -11.19 -7.87
CA SER A 137 -8.79 -11.77 -7.75
C SER A 137 -8.87 -12.94 -6.77
N LEU A 138 -7.73 -13.60 -6.51
CA LEU A 138 -7.64 -14.70 -5.54
C LEU A 138 -7.64 -14.20 -4.08
N ILE A 139 -7.41 -12.90 -3.87
CA ILE A 139 -7.45 -12.28 -2.55
C ILE A 139 -8.81 -11.61 -2.40
N HIS A 140 -9.85 -12.40 -2.28
CA HIS A 140 -11.20 -11.89 -2.07
C HIS A 140 -11.41 -11.54 -0.61
N ILE A 141 -11.71 -10.29 -0.39
CA ILE A 141 -11.97 -9.78 0.95
C ILE A 141 -13.42 -9.34 1.05
#